data_7c21ee811aa4e24bc5a28bb7bb4a10bb
#
_entry.id   7c21ee811aa4e24bc5a28bb7bb4a10bb
#
_cell.length_a   1.000
_cell.length_b   1.000
_cell.length_c   1.000
_cell.angle_alpha   90.00
_cell.angle_beta   90.00
_cell.angle_gamma   90.00
#
_symmetry.space_group_name_H-M   'P 1'
#
loop_
_entity.id
_entity.type
_entity.pdbx_description
1 polymer ?
#
loop_
_entity_poly.entity_id
_entity_poly.type
_entity_poly.pdbx_seq_one_letter_code
_entity_poly.pdbx_strand_id
1 'polypeptide(L)' 'MASKCPPREDIGDDQPLRLAVAAALAFPDGSMTASGLRREAARGRLAIERIAGKDYTTLANIERMRELCRVEAR' A
#
# COMPACT_ATOMS: atom_id res chain seq x y z
N MET A 1 -18.94 16.18 -2.99
CA MET A 1 -18.67 14.89 -2.39
C MET A 1 -17.25 14.85 -1.85
N ALA A 2 -17.11 14.51 -0.62
CA ALA A 2 -15.79 14.47 -0.01
C ALA A 2 -14.96 13.31 -0.53
N SER A 3 -13.68 13.55 -0.66
CA SER A 3 -12.74 12.51 -1.01
C SER A 3 -12.67 11.47 0.09
N LYS A 4 -12.50 10.22 -0.30
CA LYS A 4 -12.32 9.15 0.66
C LYS A 4 -10.87 9.01 1.09
N CYS A 5 -9.95 9.58 0.34
CA CYS A 5 -8.54 9.47 0.66
C CYS A 5 -8.09 10.72 1.40
N PRO A 6 -7.65 10.60 2.65
CA PRO A 6 -7.10 11.76 3.34
C PRO A 6 -5.79 12.19 2.72
N PRO A 7 -5.35 13.42 2.96
CA PRO A 7 -4.05 13.87 2.45
C PRO A 7 -2.93 13.01 3.04
N ARG A 8 -1.92 12.76 2.22
CA ARG A 8 -0.83 11.91 2.65
C ARG A 8 -0.12 12.44 3.89
N GLU A 9 0.00 13.75 4.01
CA GLU A 9 0.71 14.33 5.14
C GLU A 9 -0.02 14.13 6.46
N ASP A 10 -1.31 13.76 6.41
CA ASP A 10 -2.08 13.46 7.61
C ASP A 10 -2.04 11.98 7.98
N ILE A 11 -1.32 11.18 7.20
CA ILE A 11 -1.29 9.74 7.38
C ILE A 11 0.06 9.34 7.99
N GLY A 12 0.02 8.65 9.13
CA GLY A 12 1.24 8.11 9.70
C GLY A 12 1.71 6.89 8.93
N ASP A 13 3.01 6.66 8.93
CA ASP A 13 3.58 5.53 8.20
C ASP A 13 3.09 4.18 8.71
N ASP A 14 2.70 4.12 9.98
CA ASP A 14 2.23 2.88 10.60
C ASP A 14 0.72 2.79 10.68
N GLN A 15 0.00 3.72 10.09
CA GLN A 15 -1.45 3.75 10.15
C GLN A 15 -2.02 2.68 9.21
N PRO A 16 -2.90 1.79 9.71
CA PRO A 16 -3.51 0.80 8.83
C PRO A 16 -4.43 1.45 7.81
N LEU A 17 -4.29 1.03 6.56
CA LEU A 17 -5.08 1.58 5.46
C LEU A 17 -5.62 0.43 4.63
N ARG A 18 -6.87 0.57 4.14
CA ARG A 18 -7.37 -0.38 3.17
C ARG A 18 -6.47 -0.37 1.95
N LEU A 19 -6.37 -1.50 1.27
CA LEU A 19 -5.41 -1.62 0.18
C LEU A 19 -5.63 -0.60 -0.92
N ALA A 20 -6.88 -0.31 -1.26
CA ALA A 20 -7.15 0.66 -2.32
C ALA A 20 -6.68 2.05 -1.93
N VAL A 21 -6.87 2.42 -0.66
CA VAL A 21 -6.42 3.73 -0.18
C VAL A 21 -4.91 3.78 -0.16
N ALA A 22 -4.28 2.74 0.35
CA ALA A 22 -2.82 2.68 0.41
C ALA A 22 -2.21 2.77 -0.98
N ALA A 23 -2.80 2.07 -1.95
CA ALA A 23 -2.32 2.11 -3.32
C ALA A 23 -2.43 3.52 -3.90
N ALA A 24 -3.55 4.20 -3.65
CA ALA A 24 -3.74 5.55 -4.19
C ALA A 24 -2.75 6.53 -3.58
N LEU A 25 -2.47 6.39 -2.29
CA LEU A 25 -1.54 7.30 -1.62
C LEU A 25 -0.10 7.06 -2.03
N ALA A 26 0.28 5.78 -2.12
CA ALA A 26 1.67 5.45 -2.42
C ALA A 26 1.99 5.56 -3.91
N PHE A 27 0.99 5.39 -4.77
CA PHE A 27 1.15 5.44 -6.22
C PHE A 27 0.11 6.39 -6.79
N PRO A 28 0.34 7.70 -6.63
CA PRO A 28 -0.70 8.67 -7.01
C PRO A 28 -0.98 8.73 -8.50
N ASP A 29 -0.10 8.16 -9.32
CA ASP A 29 -0.34 8.09 -10.77
C ASP A 29 -1.31 6.99 -11.17
N GLY A 30 -1.84 6.23 -10.20
CA GLY A 30 -2.79 5.18 -10.47
C GLY A 30 -2.19 3.88 -10.98
N SER A 31 -0.86 3.76 -10.92
CA SER A 31 -0.19 2.58 -11.50
C SER A 31 -0.34 1.34 -10.63
N MET A 32 -0.78 1.46 -9.39
CA MET A 32 -0.92 0.34 -8.48
C MET A 32 -2.36 0.25 -8.01
N THR A 33 -2.87 -0.97 -7.90
CA THR A 33 -4.24 -1.22 -7.45
C THR A 33 -4.22 -2.13 -6.24
N ALA A 34 -5.39 -2.28 -5.59
CA ALA A 34 -5.51 -3.23 -4.50
C ALA A 34 -5.16 -4.64 -4.94
N SER A 35 -5.56 -5.02 -6.16
CA SER A 35 -5.21 -6.33 -6.69
C SER A 35 -3.71 -6.49 -6.84
N GLY A 36 -3.03 -5.45 -7.30
CA GLY A 36 -1.58 -5.49 -7.41
C GLY A 36 -0.91 -5.67 -6.06
N LEU A 37 -1.42 -4.97 -5.04
CA LEU A 37 -0.88 -5.12 -3.70
C LEU A 37 -1.10 -6.54 -3.17
N ARG A 38 -2.27 -7.13 -3.46
CA ARG A 38 -2.52 -8.50 -3.03
C ARG A 38 -1.57 -9.49 -3.70
N ARG A 39 -1.25 -9.25 -4.96
CA ARG A 39 -0.29 -10.10 -5.66
C ARG A 39 1.09 -10.00 -5.03
N GLU A 40 1.50 -8.81 -4.63
CA GLU A 40 2.79 -8.65 -3.96
C GLU A 40 2.79 -9.33 -2.60
N ALA A 41 1.66 -9.27 -1.89
CA ALA A 41 1.55 -9.97 -0.62
C ALA A 41 1.66 -11.48 -0.82
N ALA A 42 1.04 -12.01 -1.88
CA ALA A 42 1.12 -13.43 -2.17
C ALA A 42 2.53 -13.87 -2.50
N ARG A 43 3.34 -12.97 -3.02
CA ARG A 43 4.75 -13.25 -3.30
C ARG A 43 5.65 -13.03 -2.08
N GLY A 44 5.08 -12.65 -0.96
CA GLY A 44 5.84 -12.46 0.27
C GLY A 44 6.58 -11.14 0.36
N ARG A 45 6.27 -10.19 -0.51
CA ARG A 45 6.97 -8.90 -0.51
C ARG A 45 6.22 -7.80 0.22
N LEU A 46 4.93 -7.98 0.49
CA LEU A 46 4.13 -6.98 1.18
C LEU A 46 3.44 -7.60 2.37
N ALA A 47 3.57 -6.98 3.53
CA ALA A 47 2.86 -7.42 4.72
C ALA A 47 1.46 -6.82 4.71
N ILE A 48 0.46 -7.67 4.87
CA ILE A 48 -0.93 -7.29 4.91
C ILE A 48 -1.54 -7.84 6.18
N GLU A 49 -2.37 -7.03 6.83
CA GLU A 49 -3.14 -7.45 8.00
C GLU A 49 -4.58 -7.64 7.60
N ARG A 50 -5.15 -8.77 8.00
CA ARG A 50 -6.59 -9.00 7.76
C ARG A 50 -7.32 -8.79 9.06
N ILE A 51 -8.16 -7.78 9.10
CA ILE A 51 -8.90 -7.39 10.30
C ILE A 51 -10.37 -7.31 9.93
N ALA A 52 -11.20 -8.07 10.64
CA ALA A 52 -12.65 -8.08 10.40
C ALA A 52 -12.98 -8.38 8.93
N GLY A 53 -12.24 -9.29 8.32
CA GLY A 53 -12.46 -9.68 6.95
C GLY A 53 -11.97 -8.70 5.90
N LYS A 54 -11.28 -7.65 6.32
CA LYS A 54 -10.76 -6.64 5.39
C LYS A 54 -9.25 -6.60 5.44
N ASP A 55 -8.64 -6.35 4.31
CA ASP A 55 -7.19 -6.31 4.18
C ASP A 55 -6.68 -4.90 4.37
N TYR A 56 -5.67 -4.75 5.22
CA TYR A 56 -5.03 -3.47 5.52
C TYR A 56 -3.53 -3.60 5.34
N THR A 57 -2.89 -2.50 4.98
CA THR A 57 -1.44 -2.40 5.01
C THR A 57 -1.06 -1.01 5.49
N THR A 58 0.22 -0.73 5.56
CA THR A 58 0.70 0.59 5.98
C THR A 58 1.63 1.14 4.92
N LEU A 59 1.84 2.44 4.95
CA LEU A 59 2.79 3.06 4.02
C LEU A 59 4.20 2.56 4.28
N ALA A 60 4.55 2.28 5.55
CA ALA A 60 5.85 1.71 5.86
C ALA A 60 6.02 0.33 5.21
N ASN A 61 4.98 -0.49 5.23
CA ASN A 61 5.05 -1.79 4.58
C ASN A 61 5.20 -1.67 3.07
N ILE A 62 4.53 -0.69 2.47
CA ILE A 62 4.66 -0.47 1.04
C ILE A 62 6.07 0.01 0.70
N GLU A 63 6.64 0.86 1.54
CA GLU A 63 8.01 1.31 1.32
C GLU A 63 8.98 0.13 1.36
N ARG A 64 8.79 -0.77 2.32
CA ARG A 64 9.61 -1.98 2.40
C ARG A 64 9.43 -2.86 1.16
N MET A 65 8.19 -3.00 0.70
CA MET A 65 7.93 -3.73 -0.54
C MET A 65 8.69 -3.13 -1.71
N ARG A 66 8.67 -1.80 -1.82
CA ARG A 66 9.37 -1.13 -2.91
C ARG A 66 10.87 -1.42 -2.88
N GLU A 67 11.45 -1.47 -1.69
CA GLU A 67 12.85 -1.81 -1.55
C GLU A 67 13.14 -3.22 -2.06
N LEU A 68 12.25 -4.16 -1.71
CA LEU A 68 12.42 -5.54 -2.15
C LEU A 68 12.22 -5.71 -3.66
N CYS A 69 11.46 -4.81 -4.27
CA CYS A 69 11.17 -4.88 -5.69
C CYS A 69 12.13 -4.06 -6.53
N ARG A 70 13.11 -3.40 -5.88
CA ARG A 70 14.00 -2.50 -6.60
C ARG A 70 14.84 -3.27 -7.60
N VAL A 71 14.84 -2.78 -8.83
CA VAL A 71 15.68 -3.35 -9.87
C VAL A 71 17.01 -2.63 -9.85
N GLU A 72 18.08 -3.41 -9.74
CA GLU A 72 19.40 -2.83 -9.64
C GLU A 72 19.81 -2.20 -10.96
N ALA A 73 20.35 -0.97 -10.91
CA ALA A 73 20.83 -0.30 -12.08
C ALA A 73 22.14 -0.93 -12.54
N ARG A 74 22.36 -0.97 -13.86
CA ARG A 74 23.56 -1.55 -14.41
C ARG A 74 24.31 -0.53 -15.25
#